data_8a90be6c0b3ef117ecbae49c914d01a5
#
_entry.id   8a90be6c0b3ef117ecbae49c914d01a5
#
_cell.length_a   1.000
_cell.length_b   1.000
_cell.length_c   1.000
_cell.angle_alpha   90.00
_cell.angle_beta   90.00
_cell.angle_gamma   90.00
#
_symmetry.space_group_name_H-M   'P 1'
#
loop_
_entity.id
_entity.type
_entity.pdbx_description
1 polymer ?
#
loop_
_entity_poly.entity_id
_entity_poly.type
_entity_poly.pdbx_seq_one_letter_code
_entity_poly.pdbx_strand_id
1 'polypeptide(L)'
;MSVKVINSRDFNDEINNNLVLIDFFAKWCGPCKMISPIEEELSNEINSVSFCKVDVDENNELASSLGILSIPTLLLYKQGKLVSKKIGFQSKDELKSWIEENK
;
A
#
# COMPACT_ATOMS: atom_id res chain seq x y z
N MET A 1 -0.71 -0.05 15.82
CA MET A 1 -1.57 -0.14 14.63
C MET A 1 -1.07 -1.26 13.77
N SER A 2 -1.85 -1.73 12.83
CA SER A 2 -1.45 -2.83 11.96
C SER A 2 -1.83 -2.50 10.52
N VAL A 3 -1.31 -3.30 9.59
CA VAL A 3 -1.66 -3.19 8.18
C VAL A 3 -3.00 -3.90 7.96
N LYS A 4 -3.95 -3.20 7.38
CA LYS A 4 -5.31 -3.71 7.16
C LYS A 4 -5.43 -4.30 5.77
N VAL A 5 -5.89 -5.56 5.66
CA VAL A 5 -6.20 -6.16 4.36
C VAL A 5 -7.59 -5.69 3.95
N ILE A 6 -7.68 -5.07 2.79
CA ILE A 6 -8.95 -4.55 2.28
C ILE A 6 -9.27 -5.16 0.92
N ASN A 7 -10.53 -5.05 0.51
CA ASN A 7 -10.97 -5.52 -0.80
C ASN A 7 -11.48 -4.35 -1.65
N SER A 8 -11.90 -4.66 -2.88
CA SER A 8 -12.34 -3.63 -3.83
C SER A 8 -13.55 -2.83 -3.33
N ARG A 9 -14.40 -3.42 -2.48
CA ARG A 9 -15.57 -2.71 -1.94
C ARG A 9 -15.17 -1.61 -0.96
N ASP A 10 -14.08 -1.82 -0.21
CA ASP A 10 -13.63 -0.90 0.83
C ASP A 10 -12.63 0.14 0.30
N PHE A 11 -12.10 -0.08 -0.89
CA PHE A 11 -11.00 0.71 -1.44
C PHE A 11 -11.31 2.21 -1.48
N ASN A 12 -12.45 2.58 -2.06
CA ASN A 12 -12.80 4.00 -2.22
C ASN A 12 -12.99 4.71 -0.87
N ASP A 13 -13.52 4.01 0.12
CA ASP A 13 -13.68 4.58 1.45
C ASP A 13 -12.32 4.75 2.13
N GLU A 14 -11.45 3.75 2.00
CA GLU A 14 -10.14 3.78 2.65
C GLU A 14 -9.24 4.89 2.13
N ILE A 15 -9.20 5.11 0.81
CA ILE A 15 -8.31 6.11 0.22
C ILE A 15 -8.71 7.55 0.56
N ASN A 16 -9.92 7.77 1.05
CA ASN A 16 -10.40 9.10 1.46
C ASN A 16 -9.84 9.57 2.80
N ASN A 17 -9.14 8.69 3.51
CA ASN A 17 -8.44 9.08 4.73
C ASN A 17 -7.32 10.05 4.41
N ASN A 18 -6.73 10.66 5.44
CA ASN A 18 -5.77 11.75 5.25
C ASN A 18 -4.56 11.33 4.41
N LEU A 19 -3.91 10.24 4.80
CA LEU A 19 -2.76 9.70 4.05
C LEU A 19 -2.82 8.18 4.15
N VAL A 20 -2.85 7.50 3.00
CA VAL A 20 -3.06 6.05 2.94
C VAL A 20 -2.03 5.41 2.02
N LEU A 21 -1.33 4.42 2.53
CA LEU A 21 -0.43 3.59 1.75
C LEU A 21 -1.15 2.28 1.44
N ILE A 22 -1.26 1.95 0.16
CA ILE A 22 -1.89 0.69 -0.29
C ILE A 22 -0.84 -0.18 -0.96
N ASP A 23 -0.62 -1.37 -0.42
CA ASP A 23 0.29 -2.37 -0.97
C ASP A 23 -0.51 -3.39 -1.77
N PHE A 24 -0.31 -3.43 -3.09
CA PHE A 24 -0.91 -4.43 -3.97
C PHE A 24 0.04 -5.62 -4.04
N PHE A 25 -0.43 -6.77 -3.56
CA PHE A 25 0.41 -7.95 -3.36
C PHE A 25 -0.27 -9.22 -3.87
N ALA A 26 0.49 -10.32 -3.91
CA ALA A 26 -0.05 -11.66 -4.09
C ALA A 26 0.62 -12.60 -3.08
N LYS A 27 -0.10 -13.65 -2.69
CA LYS A 27 0.39 -14.59 -1.67
C LYS A 27 1.63 -15.37 -2.12
N TRP A 28 1.79 -15.57 -3.43
CA TRP A 28 2.93 -16.30 -4.01
C TRP A 28 4.15 -15.42 -4.28
N CYS A 29 4.06 -14.13 -4.05
CA CYS A 29 5.08 -13.16 -4.43
C CYS A 29 6.15 -13.05 -3.35
N GLY A 30 7.39 -13.42 -3.68
CA GLY A 30 8.53 -13.35 -2.77
C GLY A 30 8.83 -11.94 -2.24
N PRO A 31 9.03 -10.95 -3.14
CA PRO A 31 9.28 -9.57 -2.68
C PRO A 31 8.15 -8.99 -1.85
N CYS A 32 6.90 -9.40 -2.11
CA CYS A 32 5.74 -8.98 -1.31
C CYS A 32 5.88 -9.47 0.13
N LYS A 33 6.35 -10.72 0.29
CA LYS A 33 6.56 -11.30 1.63
C LYS A 33 7.68 -10.60 2.38
N MET A 34 8.68 -10.10 1.65
CA MET A 34 9.82 -9.40 2.26
C MET A 34 9.43 -8.00 2.75
N ILE A 35 8.55 -7.31 2.03
CA ILE A 35 8.15 -5.95 2.41
C ILE A 35 7.11 -5.94 3.52
N SER A 36 6.34 -7.00 3.65
CA SER A 36 5.23 -7.09 4.60
C SER A 36 5.63 -6.77 6.06
N PRO A 37 6.69 -7.39 6.64
CA PRO A 37 7.08 -7.05 8.02
C PRO A 37 7.56 -5.60 8.15
N ILE A 38 8.14 -5.03 7.09
CA ILE A 38 8.57 -3.63 7.12
C ILE A 38 7.35 -2.71 7.22
N GLU A 39 6.30 -3.02 6.48
CA GLU A 39 5.05 -2.26 6.55
C GLU A 39 4.40 -2.35 7.93
N GLU A 40 4.43 -3.55 8.54
CA GLU A 40 3.90 -3.70 9.90
C GLU A 40 4.68 -2.85 10.90
N GLU A 41 6.00 -2.85 10.81
CA GLU A 41 6.83 -2.02 11.69
C GLU A 41 6.49 -0.54 11.52
N LEU A 42 6.41 -0.06 10.28
CA LEU A 42 6.10 1.34 9.99
C LEU A 42 4.70 1.71 10.45
N SER A 43 3.74 0.79 10.32
CA SER A 43 2.37 1.05 10.78
C SER A 43 2.31 1.27 12.29
N ASN A 44 3.23 0.67 13.03
CA ASN A 44 3.32 0.87 14.48
C ASN A 44 4.06 2.16 14.84
N GLU A 45 4.94 2.64 13.95
CA GLU A 45 5.75 3.84 14.19
C GLU A 45 5.09 5.12 13.69
N ILE A 46 4.31 5.03 12.61
CA ILE A 46 3.73 6.22 11.95
C ILE A 46 2.20 6.16 12.05
N ASN A 47 1.66 6.85 13.05
CA ASN A 47 0.22 6.82 13.32
C ASN A 47 -0.60 7.70 12.37
N SER A 48 0.03 8.63 11.67
CA SER A 48 -0.64 9.57 10.77
C SER A 48 -0.96 8.97 9.41
N VAL A 49 -0.54 7.73 9.16
CA VAL A 49 -0.75 7.03 7.89
C VAL A 49 -1.53 5.76 8.12
N SER A 50 -2.55 5.52 7.28
CA SER A 50 -3.26 4.26 7.26
C SER A 50 -2.53 3.32 6.30
N PHE A 51 -2.17 2.13 6.77
CA PHE A 51 -1.50 1.12 5.96
C PHE A 51 -2.48 0.04 5.58
N CYS A 52 -2.64 -0.20 4.27
CA CYS A 52 -3.58 -1.19 3.74
C CYS A 52 -2.89 -2.10 2.72
N LYS A 53 -3.47 -3.28 2.51
CA LYS A 53 -3.00 -4.25 1.51
C LYS A 53 -4.19 -4.74 0.68
N VAL A 54 -3.96 -4.96 -0.60
CA VAL A 54 -4.95 -5.53 -1.52
C VAL A 54 -4.32 -6.71 -2.24
N ASP A 55 -4.95 -7.88 -2.12
CA ASP A 55 -4.54 -9.09 -2.83
C ASP A 55 -5.02 -8.97 -4.30
N VAL A 56 -4.08 -8.92 -5.25
CA VAL A 56 -4.44 -8.73 -6.67
C VAL A 56 -5.16 -9.93 -7.25
N ASP A 57 -4.93 -11.12 -6.72
CA ASP A 57 -5.61 -12.33 -7.21
C ASP A 57 -7.07 -12.35 -6.82
N GLU A 58 -7.41 -11.77 -5.67
CA GLU A 58 -8.78 -11.67 -5.18
C GLU A 58 -9.48 -10.39 -5.61
N ASN A 59 -8.74 -9.42 -6.14
CA ASN A 59 -9.25 -8.11 -6.53
C ASN A 59 -8.71 -7.70 -7.90
N ASN A 60 -8.81 -8.60 -8.85
CA ASN A 60 -8.30 -8.50 -10.22
C ASN A 60 -8.74 -7.25 -10.95
N GLU A 61 -10.05 -6.96 -10.89
CA GLU A 61 -10.61 -5.83 -11.63
C GLU A 61 -10.09 -4.51 -11.08
N LEU A 62 -9.99 -4.40 -9.77
CA LEU A 62 -9.46 -3.20 -9.14
C LEU A 62 -8.00 -2.99 -9.55
N ALA A 63 -7.18 -4.04 -9.43
CA ALA A 63 -5.77 -3.97 -9.79
C ALA A 63 -5.61 -3.56 -11.25
N SER A 64 -6.39 -4.16 -12.15
CA SER A 64 -6.36 -3.86 -13.57
C SER A 64 -6.76 -2.41 -13.84
N SER A 65 -7.81 -1.93 -13.19
CA SER A 65 -8.32 -0.56 -13.38
C SER A 65 -7.30 0.49 -12.93
N LEU A 66 -6.43 0.14 -12.00
CA LEU A 66 -5.39 1.04 -11.49
C LEU A 66 -4.05 0.86 -12.23
N GLY A 67 -4.02 0.00 -13.24
CA GLY A 67 -2.81 -0.22 -14.01
C GLY A 67 -1.71 -0.95 -13.27
N ILE A 68 -2.07 -1.81 -12.31
CA ILE A 68 -1.10 -2.61 -11.56
C ILE A 68 -0.59 -3.73 -12.46
N LEU A 69 0.66 -3.63 -12.92
CA LEU A 69 1.27 -4.60 -13.83
C LEU A 69 2.28 -5.52 -13.15
N SER A 70 2.85 -5.07 -12.06
CA SER A 70 3.83 -5.84 -11.29
C SER A 70 3.57 -5.67 -9.81
N ILE A 71 4.04 -6.62 -9.01
CA ILE A 71 3.85 -6.61 -7.57
C ILE A 71 5.18 -6.84 -6.85
N PRO A 72 5.35 -6.26 -5.67
CA PRO A 72 4.41 -5.34 -5.03
C PRO A 72 4.39 -3.98 -5.74
N THR A 73 3.23 -3.37 -5.81
CA THR A 73 3.08 -1.97 -6.20
C THR A 73 2.48 -1.24 -5.02
N LEU A 74 3.13 -0.16 -4.62
CA LEU A 74 2.69 0.65 -3.49
C LEU A 74 2.13 1.96 -4.01
N LEU A 75 0.89 2.23 -3.65
CA LEU A 75 0.23 3.48 -4.01
C LEU A 75 0.06 4.32 -2.75
N LEU A 76 0.32 5.61 -2.86
CA LEU A 76 0.13 6.54 -1.77
C LEU A 76 -0.96 7.53 -2.16
N TYR A 77 -2.04 7.54 -1.36
CA TYR A 77 -3.19 8.42 -1.57
C TYR A 77 -3.25 9.46 -0.47
N LYS A 78 -3.65 10.66 -0.83
CA LYS A 78 -3.88 11.73 0.13
C LYS A 78 -5.26 12.31 -0.12
N GLN A 79 -6.18 12.10 0.81
CA GLN A 79 -7.56 12.58 0.72
C GLN A 79 -8.23 12.18 -0.61
N GLY A 80 -8.08 10.92 -0.97
CA GLY A 80 -8.70 10.33 -2.15
C GLY A 80 -7.92 10.49 -3.45
N LYS A 81 -6.80 11.23 -3.44
CA LYS A 81 -6.00 11.47 -4.63
C LYS A 81 -4.70 10.70 -4.59
N LEU A 82 -4.37 10.02 -5.69
CA LEU A 82 -3.09 9.34 -5.84
C LEU A 82 -1.98 10.39 -5.95
N VAL A 83 -1.05 10.37 -5.01
CA VAL A 83 0.04 11.35 -5.00
C VAL A 83 1.38 10.75 -5.38
N SER A 84 1.59 9.44 -5.22
CA SER A 84 2.86 8.82 -5.58
C SER A 84 2.72 7.30 -5.70
N LYS A 85 3.67 6.68 -6.40
CA LYS A 85 3.68 5.24 -6.64
C LYS A 85 5.13 4.72 -6.56
N LYS A 86 5.30 3.54 -5.98
CA LYS A 86 6.56 2.81 -5.99
C LYS A 86 6.31 1.38 -6.41
N ILE A 87 7.23 0.82 -7.19
CA ILE A 87 7.13 -0.55 -7.68
C ILE A 87 8.30 -1.36 -7.14
N GLY A 88 8.00 -2.56 -6.64
CA GLY A 88 9.00 -3.49 -6.15
C GLY A 88 9.31 -3.29 -4.67
N PHE A 89 10.24 -4.10 -4.19
CA PHE A 89 10.67 -4.06 -2.80
C PHE A 89 11.29 -2.70 -2.45
N GLN A 90 10.94 -2.20 -1.28
CA GLN A 90 11.52 -0.97 -0.72
C GLN A 90 12.04 -1.27 0.68
N SER A 91 13.18 -0.73 1.04
CA SER A 91 13.69 -0.84 2.40
C SER A 91 12.84 -0.01 3.35
N LYS A 92 12.99 -0.24 4.64
CA LYS A 92 12.28 0.54 5.66
C LYS A 92 12.60 2.02 5.54
N ASP A 93 13.89 2.35 5.35
CA ASP A 93 14.32 3.75 5.23
C ASP A 93 13.75 4.41 3.97
N GLU A 94 13.72 3.67 2.85
CA GLU A 94 13.15 4.17 1.60
C GLU A 94 11.66 4.46 1.76
N LEU A 95 10.91 3.56 2.38
CA LEU A 95 9.48 3.74 2.60
C LEU A 95 9.22 4.91 3.54
N LYS A 96 9.98 5.00 4.62
CA LYS A 96 9.83 6.08 5.59
C LYS A 96 10.07 7.45 4.95
N SER A 97 11.15 7.57 4.18
CA SER A 97 11.45 8.81 3.45
C SER A 97 10.37 9.17 2.47
N TRP A 98 9.87 8.19 1.73
CA TRP A 98 8.81 8.38 0.74
C TRP A 98 7.52 8.89 1.38
N ILE A 99 7.14 8.31 2.51
CA ILE A 99 5.98 8.74 3.27
C ILE A 99 6.17 10.18 3.76
N GLU A 100 7.33 10.47 4.33
CA GLU A 100 7.63 11.82 4.85
C GLU A 100 7.58 12.88 3.76
N GLU A 101 8.08 12.57 2.57
CA GLU A 101 8.06 13.48 1.42
C GLU A 101 6.64 13.85 0.96
N ASN A 102 5.67 13.01 1.26
CA ASN A 102 4.30 13.16 0.77
C ASN A 102 3.28 13.56 1.85
N LYS A 103 3.75 13.80 3.04
CA LYS A 103 2.86 14.27 4.12
C LYS A 103 2.28 15.65 3.89
#